data_041a38d24f1da590b79cdfd6a9adce00
#
_entry.id   041a38d24f1da590b79cdfd6a9adce00
#
_cell.length_a   1.000
_cell.length_b   1.000
_cell.length_c   1.000
_cell.angle_alpha   90.00
_cell.angle_beta   90.00
_cell.angle_gamma   90.00
#
_symmetry.space_group_name_H-M   'P 1'
#
loop_
_entity.id
_entity.type
_entity.pdbx_description
1 polymer ?
#
loop_
_entity_poly.entity_id
_entity_poly.type
_entity_poly.pdbx_seq_one_letter_code
_entity_poly.pdbx_strand_id
1 'polypeptide(L)'
;MRHKPPVLENSSPQELIDLLLETGLWPYINQRPFDIIADPNLSPKAIHVSCFDSSPLAVDYEFIMNDRLSDIKAGLDCLNQIVSGELHLGLRSSQKLFQKEFSNYKINIFDGPHPSGNVGVQIHHVNPINSGEVVWTLKLEHIAVIGNLILTGEYLPNRTIAVSGPPVKNPKYFYLRTGASLESLLNNVEIDNKIDVRLINGDVLSGHKVDSNGYLGHYNNKLCVLKEGNQYRLFGWIPFINNTVPSIYKTSFSWLFNNKEKDYDTNLNGEERAFVATGEMESVFPMDIYPMQLIKESMIGDIEKMEKLGIYEVSPEDFGLIDYSSSSKIEAQTIIRQGLDYIYKETQ
;
A
#
# COMPACT_ATOMS: atom_id res chain seq x y z
N MET A 1 17.89 -8.30 20.47
CA MET A 1 18.73 -7.39 21.28
C MET A 1 17.84 -6.63 22.22
N ARG A 2 18.29 -6.35 23.41
CA ARG A 2 17.55 -5.58 24.42
C ARG A 2 18.27 -4.26 24.60
N HIS A 3 17.62 -3.17 24.31
CA HIS A 3 18.12 -1.81 24.53
C HIS A 3 17.52 -1.26 25.82
N LYS A 4 18.14 -0.28 26.40
CA LYS A 4 17.51 0.43 27.51
C LYS A 4 16.37 1.29 26.92
N PRO A 5 15.12 1.16 27.42
CA PRO A 5 14.03 2.00 26.95
C PRO A 5 14.40 3.49 27.10
N PRO A 6 14.26 4.31 26.06
CA PRO A 6 14.47 5.73 26.16
C PRO A 6 13.38 6.37 27.02
N VAL A 7 13.72 7.45 27.72
CA VAL A 7 12.73 8.31 28.36
C VAL A 7 12.44 9.44 27.35
N LEU A 8 11.32 9.38 26.64
CA LEU A 8 11.00 10.32 25.54
C LEU A 8 11.19 11.78 25.97
N GLU A 9 10.69 12.16 27.15
CA GLU A 9 10.80 13.55 27.68
C GLU A 9 12.24 14.06 27.78
N ASN A 10 13.22 13.16 27.91
CA ASN A 10 14.63 13.49 28.09
C ASN A 10 15.50 13.18 26.85
N SER A 11 14.93 12.61 25.83
CA SER A 11 15.65 12.21 24.60
C SER A 11 15.57 13.31 23.55
N SER A 12 16.69 13.62 22.92
CA SER A 12 16.71 14.50 21.75
C SER A 12 16.18 13.78 20.49
N PRO A 13 15.69 14.52 19.48
CA PRO A 13 15.32 13.92 18.19
C PRO A 13 16.42 13.04 17.58
N GLN A 14 17.68 13.49 17.67
CA GLN A 14 18.82 12.75 17.12
C GLN A 14 19.05 11.42 17.85
N GLU A 15 18.96 11.40 19.19
CA GLU A 15 19.08 10.15 19.95
C GLU A 15 17.99 9.13 19.59
N LEU A 16 16.78 9.59 19.27
CA LEU A 16 15.70 8.72 18.82
C LEU A 16 15.95 8.19 17.39
N ILE A 17 16.46 9.04 16.50
CA ILE A 17 16.87 8.63 15.14
C ILE A 17 17.99 7.58 15.25
N ASP A 18 19.02 7.83 16.03
CA ASP A 18 20.15 6.92 16.21
C ASP A 18 19.68 5.57 16.79
N LEU A 19 18.75 5.57 17.74
CA LEU A 19 18.15 4.36 18.28
C LEU A 19 17.40 3.55 17.21
N LEU A 20 16.61 4.21 16.36
CA LEU A 20 15.89 3.54 15.27
C LEU A 20 16.85 2.97 14.21
N LEU A 21 17.96 3.65 13.94
CA LEU A 21 19.02 3.18 13.05
C LEU A 21 19.74 1.96 13.64
N GLU A 22 20.18 2.03 14.90
CA GLU A 22 20.89 0.94 15.59
C GLU A 22 20.04 -0.33 15.73
N THR A 23 18.73 -0.16 15.97
CA THR A 23 17.79 -1.29 16.09
C THR A 23 17.32 -1.86 14.79
N GLY A 24 17.61 -1.20 13.64
CA GLY A 24 17.16 -1.60 12.32
C GLY A 24 15.67 -1.33 12.07
N LEU A 25 15.06 -0.41 12.83
CA LEU A 25 13.67 0.00 12.63
C LEU A 25 13.52 1.19 11.68
N TRP A 26 14.60 1.91 11.42
CA TRP A 26 14.59 3.05 10.51
C TRP A 26 14.00 2.73 9.11
N PRO A 27 14.26 1.57 8.48
CA PRO A 27 13.66 1.22 7.19
C PRO A 27 12.13 1.16 7.16
N TYR A 28 11.44 1.19 8.29
CA TYR A 28 9.99 1.33 8.34
C TYR A 28 9.48 2.73 8.00
N ILE A 29 10.37 3.72 7.98
CA ILE A 29 10.06 5.09 7.60
C ILE A 29 10.39 5.25 6.12
N ASN A 30 9.37 5.48 5.30
CA ASN A 30 9.52 5.80 3.89
C ASN A 30 9.43 7.31 3.68
N GLN A 31 10.07 7.80 2.64
CA GLN A 31 9.97 9.21 2.26
C GLN A 31 9.33 9.39 0.89
N ARG A 32 8.56 10.43 0.75
CA ARG A 32 8.09 11.00 -0.51
C ARG A 32 8.81 12.35 -0.72
N PRO A 33 9.16 12.73 -1.93
CA PRO A 33 9.02 11.98 -3.19
C PRO A 33 9.86 10.71 -3.22
N PHE A 34 9.73 9.96 -4.31
CA PHE A 34 10.47 8.76 -4.71
C PHE A 34 10.04 7.44 -4.04
N ASP A 35 9.33 7.46 -2.91
CA ASP A 35 8.91 6.26 -2.20
C ASP A 35 10.09 5.30 -1.91
N ILE A 36 11.05 5.82 -1.18
CA ILE A 36 12.28 5.16 -0.74
C ILE A 36 12.38 5.20 0.80
N ILE A 37 13.37 4.51 1.36
CA ILE A 37 13.68 4.63 2.79
C ILE A 37 14.09 6.08 3.08
N ALA A 38 13.57 6.65 4.17
CA ALA A 38 13.83 8.04 4.54
C ALA A 38 15.31 8.29 4.82
N ASP A 39 15.84 9.42 4.31
CA ASP A 39 17.17 9.89 4.70
C ASP A 39 17.09 10.48 6.11
N PRO A 40 17.85 9.92 7.10
CA PRO A 40 17.82 10.40 8.48
C PRO A 40 18.37 11.83 8.65
N ASN A 41 19.07 12.37 7.65
CA ASN A 41 19.63 13.72 7.69
C ASN A 41 18.64 14.79 7.20
N LEU A 42 17.52 14.37 6.58
CA LEU A 42 16.49 15.29 6.10
C LEU A 42 15.42 15.51 7.18
N SER A 43 14.91 16.72 7.27
CA SER A 43 13.77 17.04 8.12
C SER A 43 12.50 17.10 7.29
N PRO A 44 11.53 16.19 7.51
CA PRO A 44 10.29 16.20 6.74
C PRO A 44 9.40 17.38 7.17
N LYS A 45 8.62 17.92 6.23
CA LYS A 45 7.59 18.92 6.54
C LYS A 45 6.42 18.31 7.32
N ALA A 46 6.18 17.01 7.14
CA ALA A 46 5.14 16.26 7.83
C ALA A 46 5.42 14.76 7.83
N ILE A 47 4.77 14.05 8.76
CA ILE A 47 4.62 12.59 8.73
C ILE A 47 3.15 12.27 8.45
N HIS A 48 2.88 11.38 7.49
CA HIS A 48 1.55 10.89 7.19
C HIS A 48 1.44 9.39 7.45
N VAL A 49 0.38 9.00 8.14
CA VAL A 49 0.07 7.62 8.50
C VAL A 49 -1.34 7.29 8.04
N SER A 50 -1.49 6.39 7.09
CA SER A 50 -2.80 5.83 6.80
C SER A 50 -3.11 4.73 7.82
N CYS A 51 -4.19 4.93 8.59
CA CYS A 51 -4.62 4.00 9.64
C CYS A 51 -5.67 2.99 9.13
N PHE A 52 -5.89 2.90 7.83
CA PHE A 52 -6.74 1.90 7.21
C PHE A 52 -6.22 1.51 5.83
N ASP A 53 -6.62 0.35 5.39
CA ASP A 53 -6.36 -0.16 4.05
C ASP A 53 -7.68 -0.17 3.26
N SER A 54 -7.70 0.36 2.05
CA SER A 54 -8.88 0.39 1.19
C SER A 54 -8.80 -0.59 0.02
N SER A 55 -7.66 -1.29 -0.15
CA SER A 55 -7.47 -2.25 -1.24
C SER A 55 -8.40 -3.46 -1.09
N PRO A 56 -8.66 -4.20 -2.17
CA PRO A 56 -9.37 -5.47 -2.05
C PRO A 56 -8.68 -6.43 -1.09
N LEU A 57 -9.46 -7.18 -0.31
CA LEU A 57 -8.96 -8.11 0.71
C LEU A 57 -8.11 -7.43 1.81
N ALA A 58 -8.41 -6.17 2.10
CA ALA A 58 -7.71 -5.35 3.09
C ALA A 58 -7.74 -5.96 4.50
N VAL A 59 -6.70 -5.66 5.28
CA VAL A 59 -6.69 -5.94 6.72
C VAL A 59 -7.58 -4.94 7.47
N ASP A 60 -8.25 -5.41 8.51
CA ASP A 60 -8.94 -4.54 9.47
C ASP A 60 -7.97 -4.11 10.57
N TYR A 61 -7.47 -2.87 10.45
CA TYR A 61 -6.50 -2.34 11.41
C TYR A 61 -7.08 -2.14 12.82
N GLU A 62 -8.36 -1.77 12.97
CA GLU A 62 -8.95 -1.69 14.31
C GLU A 62 -8.99 -3.06 14.99
N PHE A 63 -9.25 -4.13 14.22
CA PHE A 63 -9.25 -5.49 14.75
C PHE A 63 -7.85 -5.97 15.11
N ILE A 64 -6.87 -5.87 14.19
CA ILE A 64 -5.53 -6.43 14.40
C ILE A 64 -4.64 -5.61 15.33
N MET A 65 -4.97 -4.34 15.57
CA MET A 65 -4.17 -3.39 16.39
C MET A 65 -4.84 -3.04 17.72
N ASN A 66 -6.02 -3.60 18.03
CA ASN A 66 -6.74 -3.29 19.25
C ASN A 66 -5.92 -3.51 20.53
N ASP A 67 -5.16 -4.59 20.58
CA ASP A 67 -4.33 -4.95 21.74
C ASP A 67 -2.99 -4.20 21.79
N ARG A 68 -2.72 -3.33 20.81
CA ARG A 68 -1.46 -2.61 20.64
C ARG A 68 -1.60 -1.09 20.67
N LEU A 69 -2.70 -0.58 21.19
CA LEU A 69 -2.97 0.87 21.24
C LEU A 69 -1.91 1.64 22.04
N SER A 70 -1.39 1.07 23.14
CA SER A 70 -0.30 1.66 23.91
C SER A 70 0.98 1.75 23.11
N ASP A 71 1.32 0.70 22.37
CA ASP A 71 2.49 0.69 21.50
C ASP A 71 2.35 1.75 20.41
N ILE A 72 1.17 1.84 19.76
CA ILE A 72 0.93 2.85 18.72
C ILE A 72 1.11 4.26 19.27
N LYS A 73 0.53 4.57 20.44
CA LYS A 73 0.69 5.89 21.06
C LYS A 73 2.15 6.23 21.33
N ALA A 74 2.89 5.32 21.94
CA ALA A 74 4.32 5.54 22.21
C ALA A 74 5.14 5.73 20.91
N GLY A 75 4.79 4.99 19.84
CA GLY A 75 5.41 5.17 18.54
C GLY A 75 5.06 6.51 17.88
N LEU A 76 3.81 6.96 18.00
CA LEU A 76 3.37 8.27 17.50
C LEU A 76 4.05 9.40 18.28
N ASP A 77 4.17 9.29 19.61
CA ASP A 77 4.85 10.28 20.43
C ASP A 77 6.35 10.36 20.08
N CYS A 78 7.01 9.23 19.86
CA CYS A 78 8.38 9.18 19.37
C CYS A 78 8.54 9.89 18.01
N LEU A 79 7.69 9.57 17.05
CA LEU A 79 7.71 10.20 15.72
C LEU A 79 7.41 11.70 15.78
N ASN A 80 6.45 12.11 16.61
CA ASN A 80 6.10 13.51 16.80
C ASN A 80 7.26 14.31 17.42
N GLN A 81 8.15 13.67 18.18
CA GLN A 81 9.33 14.30 18.71
C GLN A 81 10.48 14.38 17.69
N ILE A 82 10.56 13.42 16.76
CA ILE A 82 11.57 13.43 15.69
C ILE A 82 11.24 14.48 14.64
N VAL A 83 9.96 14.62 14.28
CA VAL A 83 9.55 15.53 13.21
C VAL A 83 9.44 16.97 13.68
N SER A 84 9.97 17.90 12.90
CA SER A 84 9.80 19.34 13.15
C SER A 84 8.44 19.88 12.61
N GLY A 85 7.77 19.10 11.77
CA GLY A 85 6.49 19.43 11.14
C GLY A 85 5.29 18.78 11.83
N GLU A 86 4.23 18.53 11.08
CA GLU A 86 2.98 17.97 11.58
C GLU A 86 2.93 16.44 11.41
N LEU A 87 2.27 15.75 12.34
CA LEU A 87 1.96 14.32 12.24
C LEU A 87 0.47 14.16 11.96
N HIS A 88 0.15 13.62 10.78
CA HIS A 88 -1.22 13.43 10.30
C HIS A 88 -1.62 11.96 10.31
N LEU A 89 -2.80 11.67 10.86
CA LEU A 89 -3.41 10.35 10.84
C LEU A 89 -4.60 10.36 9.90
N GLY A 90 -4.58 9.50 8.87
CA GLY A 90 -5.71 9.27 7.98
C GLY A 90 -6.59 8.14 8.51
N LEU A 91 -7.84 8.44 8.88
CA LEU A 91 -8.80 7.46 9.40
C LEU A 91 -10.08 7.45 8.56
N ARG A 92 -10.83 6.35 8.66
CA ARG A 92 -12.21 6.31 8.18
C ARG A 92 -13.19 6.84 9.23
N SER A 93 -14.32 7.36 8.78
CA SER A 93 -15.41 7.79 9.67
C SER A 93 -15.97 6.64 10.53
N SER A 94 -15.84 5.39 10.05
CA SER A 94 -16.25 4.16 10.77
C SER A 94 -15.32 3.78 11.92
N GLN A 95 -14.03 4.16 11.88
CA GLN A 95 -13.02 3.80 12.89
C GLN A 95 -13.16 4.61 14.19
N LYS A 96 -14.23 4.35 14.97
CA LYS A 96 -14.54 5.12 16.17
C LYS A 96 -13.58 4.92 17.32
N LEU A 97 -13.01 3.71 17.43
CA LEU A 97 -12.00 3.40 18.45
C LEU A 97 -10.76 4.27 18.21
N PHE A 98 -10.21 4.25 17.00
CA PHE A 98 -9.02 5.03 16.68
C PHE A 98 -9.25 6.53 16.76
N GLN A 99 -10.42 7.03 16.34
CA GLN A 99 -10.78 8.45 16.49
C GLN A 99 -10.76 8.89 17.97
N LYS A 100 -11.23 8.03 18.88
CA LYS A 100 -11.19 8.29 20.32
C LYS A 100 -9.78 8.20 20.89
N GLU A 101 -9.08 7.11 20.60
CA GLU A 101 -7.78 6.81 21.19
C GLU A 101 -6.66 7.75 20.71
N PHE A 102 -6.78 8.25 19.46
CA PHE A 102 -5.80 9.15 18.84
C PHE A 102 -6.25 10.60 18.77
N SER A 103 -7.24 11.00 19.58
CA SER A 103 -7.81 12.37 19.57
C SER A 103 -6.80 13.49 19.88
N ASN A 104 -5.66 13.17 20.45
CA ASN A 104 -4.57 14.12 20.72
C ASN A 104 -3.69 14.42 19.49
N TYR A 105 -3.85 13.66 18.38
CA TYR A 105 -3.12 13.86 17.15
C TYR A 105 -3.99 14.48 16.08
N LYS A 106 -3.40 14.97 15.00
CA LYS A 106 -4.11 15.58 13.89
C LYS A 106 -4.76 14.50 13.02
N ILE A 107 -6.07 14.31 13.20
CA ILE A 107 -6.86 13.32 12.48
C ILE A 107 -7.47 13.96 11.23
N ASN A 108 -7.36 13.27 10.09
CA ASN A 108 -8.03 13.58 8.84
C ASN A 108 -8.93 12.39 8.48
N ILE A 109 -10.19 12.67 8.13
CA ILE A 109 -11.16 11.63 7.80
C ILE A 109 -11.24 11.46 6.28
N PHE A 110 -11.05 10.21 5.85
CA PHE A 110 -11.15 9.80 4.45
C PHE A 110 -12.14 8.66 4.32
N ASP A 111 -13.16 8.86 3.53
CA ASP A 111 -14.15 7.85 3.20
C ASP A 111 -14.19 7.65 1.68
N GLY A 112 -14.66 6.49 1.27
CA GLY A 112 -14.78 6.15 -0.14
C GLY A 112 -14.16 4.79 -0.49
N PRO A 113 -14.23 4.40 -1.76
CA PRO A 113 -13.61 3.18 -2.26
C PRO A 113 -12.09 3.33 -2.30
N HIS A 114 -11.42 2.24 -2.66
CA HIS A 114 -10.00 2.31 -3.03
C HIS A 114 -9.80 3.31 -4.20
N PRO A 115 -8.78 4.19 -4.15
CA PRO A 115 -7.58 4.17 -3.29
C PRO A 115 -7.63 5.15 -2.10
N SER A 116 -8.77 5.42 -1.48
CA SER A 116 -8.87 6.37 -0.35
C SER A 116 -7.93 6.04 0.84
N GLY A 117 -7.49 4.79 0.96
CA GLY A 117 -6.53 4.34 1.97
C GLY A 117 -5.06 4.50 1.57
N ASN A 118 -4.76 4.82 0.30
CA ASN A 118 -3.38 5.07 -0.11
C ASN A 118 -2.89 6.38 0.52
N VAL A 119 -1.73 6.32 1.13
CA VAL A 119 -1.17 7.48 1.81
C VAL A 119 -0.85 8.63 0.84
N GLY A 120 -0.50 8.33 -0.42
CA GLY A 120 -0.29 9.33 -1.48
C GLY A 120 -1.54 10.15 -1.75
N VAL A 121 -2.71 9.49 -1.86
CA VAL A 121 -4.02 10.18 -2.00
C VAL A 121 -4.31 11.08 -0.80
N GLN A 122 -4.02 10.59 0.42
CA GLN A 122 -4.24 11.37 1.63
C GLN A 122 -3.32 12.59 1.72
N ILE A 123 -2.05 12.44 1.36
CA ILE A 123 -1.08 13.55 1.29
C ILE A 123 -1.55 14.61 0.29
N HIS A 124 -1.94 14.19 -0.92
CA HIS A 124 -2.42 15.09 -1.96
C HIS A 124 -3.54 16.01 -1.48
N HIS A 125 -4.52 15.47 -0.74
CA HIS A 125 -5.66 16.24 -0.27
C HIS A 125 -5.40 17.09 0.99
N VAL A 126 -4.37 16.76 1.79
CA VAL A 126 -4.11 17.44 3.07
C VAL A 126 -2.92 18.36 3.00
N ASN A 127 -1.83 17.91 2.39
CA ASN A 127 -0.55 18.59 2.40
C ASN A 127 0.30 18.20 1.18
N PRO A 128 -0.12 18.62 -0.04
CA PRO A 128 0.56 18.28 -1.30
C PRO A 128 2.06 18.54 -1.25
N ILE A 129 2.84 17.74 -1.96
CA ILE A 129 4.31 17.81 -1.96
C ILE A 129 4.77 18.66 -3.14
N ASN A 130 5.52 19.72 -2.85
CA ASN A 130 6.17 20.54 -3.86
C ASN A 130 7.63 20.16 -4.05
N SER A 131 8.25 20.66 -5.12
CA SER A 131 9.69 20.47 -5.36
C SER A 131 10.52 20.94 -4.17
N GLY A 132 11.48 20.11 -3.74
CA GLY A 132 12.32 20.38 -2.58
C GLY A 132 11.72 20.07 -1.22
N GLU A 133 10.45 19.67 -1.15
CA GLU A 133 9.83 19.24 0.10
C GLU A 133 9.94 17.72 0.30
N VAL A 134 10.03 17.31 1.55
CA VAL A 134 10.08 15.89 1.96
C VAL A 134 8.96 15.62 2.95
N VAL A 135 8.27 14.50 2.76
CA VAL A 135 7.25 13.97 3.66
C VAL A 135 7.61 12.52 4.00
N TRP A 136 7.48 12.15 5.27
CA TRP A 136 7.66 10.75 5.65
C TRP A 136 6.32 10.03 5.77
N THR A 137 6.33 8.74 5.49
CA THR A 137 5.16 7.88 5.59
C THR A 137 5.49 6.61 6.34
N LEU A 138 4.54 6.13 7.13
CA LEU A 138 4.65 4.85 7.85
C LEU A 138 3.31 4.12 7.84
N LYS A 139 3.37 2.80 7.95
CA LYS A 139 2.18 1.98 8.24
C LYS A 139 1.96 1.90 9.74
N LEU A 140 0.68 1.83 10.15
CA LEU A 140 0.31 1.80 11.57
C LEU A 140 0.97 0.65 12.34
N GLU A 141 1.11 -0.51 11.74
CA GLU A 141 1.78 -1.67 12.33
C GLU A 141 3.26 -1.43 12.61
N HIS A 142 3.94 -0.67 11.75
CA HIS A 142 5.35 -0.30 11.96
C HIS A 142 5.50 0.68 13.12
N ILE A 143 4.55 1.59 13.29
CA ILE A 143 4.50 2.50 14.43
C ILE A 143 4.34 1.72 15.74
N ALA A 144 3.48 0.68 15.73
CA ALA A 144 3.33 -0.19 16.89
C ALA A 144 4.63 -0.96 17.25
N VAL A 145 5.44 -1.33 16.25
CA VAL A 145 6.76 -1.96 16.50
C VAL A 145 7.74 -0.96 17.09
N ILE A 146 7.80 0.26 16.57
CA ILE A 146 8.61 1.36 17.11
C ILE A 146 8.19 1.63 18.54
N GLY A 147 6.90 1.79 18.81
CA GLY A 147 6.40 2.07 20.16
C GLY A 147 6.69 0.96 21.17
N ASN A 148 6.62 -0.31 20.75
CA ASN A 148 7.04 -1.41 21.60
C ASN A 148 8.53 -1.29 22.00
N LEU A 149 9.41 -0.95 21.05
CA LEU A 149 10.82 -0.67 21.37
C LEU A 149 10.95 0.48 22.40
N ILE A 150 10.21 1.57 22.20
CA ILE A 150 10.24 2.72 23.11
C ILE A 150 9.78 2.34 24.53
N LEU A 151 8.71 1.53 24.66
CA LEU A 151 8.16 1.13 25.95
C LEU A 151 9.00 0.06 26.68
N THR A 152 9.55 -0.89 25.94
CA THR A 152 10.15 -2.10 26.52
C THR A 152 11.66 -2.22 26.31
N GLY A 153 12.21 -1.48 25.36
CA GLY A 153 13.59 -1.65 24.89
C GLY A 153 13.78 -2.91 24.02
N GLU A 154 12.71 -3.61 23.67
CA GLU A 154 12.80 -4.85 22.89
C GLU A 154 12.24 -4.66 21.49
N TYR A 155 13.02 -5.03 20.48
CA TYR A 155 12.51 -5.20 19.11
C TYR A 155 11.79 -6.55 18.99
N LEU A 156 10.47 -6.50 18.84
CA LEU A 156 9.65 -7.67 18.55
C LEU A 156 9.31 -7.73 17.04
N PRO A 157 9.96 -8.61 16.27
CA PRO A 157 9.79 -8.69 14.84
C PRO A 157 8.53 -9.48 14.44
N ASN A 158 7.47 -9.39 15.22
CA ASN A 158 6.24 -10.11 14.98
C ASN A 158 5.17 -9.18 14.40
N ARG A 159 4.38 -9.71 13.49
CA ARG A 159 3.28 -8.99 12.85
C ARG A 159 2.10 -9.90 12.56
N THR A 160 0.94 -9.32 12.39
CA THR A 160 -0.27 -10.01 11.95
C THR A 160 -0.34 -9.98 10.42
N ILE A 161 -0.56 -11.15 9.83
CA ILE A 161 -0.68 -11.35 8.37
C ILE A 161 -2.08 -11.85 8.08
N ALA A 162 -2.79 -11.21 7.15
CA ALA A 162 -4.03 -11.71 6.59
C ALA A 162 -3.74 -12.69 5.45
N VAL A 163 -4.39 -13.85 5.45
CA VAL A 163 -4.40 -14.77 4.30
C VAL A 163 -5.82 -14.89 3.79
N SER A 164 -6.05 -14.44 2.57
CA SER A 164 -7.39 -14.35 2.00
C SER A 164 -7.38 -14.47 0.47
N GLY A 165 -8.56 -14.66 -0.09
CA GLY A 165 -8.80 -14.78 -1.53
C GLY A 165 -9.81 -15.87 -1.85
N PRO A 166 -10.45 -15.84 -3.03
CA PRO A 166 -11.51 -16.79 -3.39
C PRO A 166 -11.14 -18.29 -3.25
N PRO A 167 -9.88 -18.72 -3.53
CA PRO A 167 -9.49 -20.11 -3.33
C PRO A 167 -9.26 -20.51 -1.87
N VAL A 168 -9.21 -19.56 -0.92
CA VAL A 168 -8.98 -19.83 0.51
C VAL A 168 -10.31 -20.16 1.17
N LYS A 169 -10.45 -21.39 1.71
CA LYS A 169 -11.71 -21.83 2.31
C LYS A 169 -12.05 -21.13 3.62
N ASN A 170 -11.03 -20.89 4.45
CA ASN A 170 -11.15 -20.24 5.75
C ASN A 170 -10.17 -19.07 5.87
N PRO A 171 -10.51 -17.89 5.33
CA PRO A 171 -9.67 -16.70 5.48
C PRO A 171 -9.47 -16.34 6.95
N LYS A 172 -8.23 -16.06 7.36
CA LYS A 172 -7.91 -15.73 8.76
C LYS A 172 -6.62 -14.93 8.88
N TYR A 173 -6.41 -14.39 10.08
CA TYR A 173 -5.18 -13.74 10.47
C TYR A 173 -4.22 -14.74 11.12
N PHE A 174 -2.93 -14.55 10.87
CA PHE A 174 -1.83 -15.30 11.47
C PHE A 174 -0.88 -14.33 12.15
N TYR A 175 -0.47 -14.67 13.36
CA TYR A 175 0.60 -13.91 14.04
C TYR A 175 1.93 -14.60 13.79
N LEU A 176 2.83 -13.93 13.06
CA LEU A 176 4.05 -14.51 12.54
C LEU A 176 5.24 -13.60 12.79
N ARG A 177 6.42 -14.21 12.83
CA ARG A 177 7.68 -13.47 12.80
C ARG A 177 7.93 -12.90 11.39
N THR A 178 8.41 -11.67 11.29
CA THR A 178 8.89 -11.08 10.03
C THR A 178 9.96 -11.99 9.40
N GLY A 179 9.85 -12.28 8.12
CA GLY A 179 10.72 -13.24 7.42
C GLY A 179 10.33 -14.71 7.61
N ALA A 180 9.16 -15.02 8.14
CA ALA A 180 8.64 -16.38 8.18
C ALA A 180 8.46 -16.96 6.76
N SER A 181 8.74 -18.25 6.62
CA SER A 181 8.54 -18.98 5.36
C SER A 181 7.07 -19.08 5.01
N LEU A 182 6.75 -18.86 3.73
CA LEU A 182 5.40 -19.08 3.20
C LEU A 182 4.98 -20.53 3.28
N GLU A 183 5.90 -21.47 3.10
CA GLU A 183 5.62 -22.90 3.23
C GLU A 183 5.03 -23.25 4.62
N SER A 184 5.67 -22.72 5.69
CA SER A 184 5.16 -22.92 7.06
C SER A 184 3.78 -22.29 7.27
N LEU A 185 3.51 -21.16 6.65
CA LEU A 185 2.22 -20.48 6.70
C LEU A 185 1.15 -21.28 5.95
N LEU A 186 1.45 -21.70 4.72
CA LEU A 186 0.54 -22.39 3.82
C LEU A 186 0.11 -23.76 4.34
N ASN A 187 0.97 -24.44 5.11
CA ASN A 187 0.60 -25.70 5.78
C ASN A 187 -0.56 -25.55 6.77
N ASN A 188 -0.90 -24.32 7.18
CA ASN A 188 -1.99 -23.99 8.08
C ASN A 188 -3.18 -23.31 7.37
N VAL A 189 -3.15 -23.25 6.04
CA VAL A 189 -4.17 -22.60 5.19
C VAL A 189 -4.80 -23.62 4.28
N GLU A 190 -6.13 -23.74 4.32
CA GLU A 190 -6.87 -24.61 3.41
C GLU A 190 -7.14 -23.88 2.08
N ILE A 191 -6.38 -24.23 1.06
CA ILE A 191 -6.59 -23.74 -0.31
C ILE A 191 -7.27 -24.84 -1.13
N ASP A 192 -8.13 -24.46 -2.07
CA ASP A 192 -8.74 -25.42 -2.98
C ASP A 192 -7.66 -26.01 -3.92
N ASN A 193 -7.32 -27.27 -3.69
CA ASN A 193 -6.30 -27.99 -4.45
C ASN A 193 -6.71 -28.43 -5.87
N LYS A 194 -7.96 -28.15 -6.27
CA LYS A 194 -8.44 -28.41 -7.63
C LYS A 194 -8.17 -27.25 -8.59
N ILE A 195 -7.66 -26.15 -8.09
CA ILE A 195 -7.48 -24.91 -8.83
C ILE A 195 -6.00 -24.53 -8.74
N ASP A 196 -5.39 -24.20 -9.89
CA ASP A 196 -4.10 -23.54 -9.89
C ASP A 196 -4.24 -22.14 -9.30
N VAL A 197 -3.38 -21.79 -8.35
CA VAL A 197 -3.44 -20.53 -7.64
C VAL A 197 -2.18 -19.72 -7.79
N ARG A 198 -2.36 -18.40 -7.82
CA ARG A 198 -1.30 -17.42 -7.67
C ARG A 198 -1.26 -16.91 -6.25
N LEU A 199 -0.11 -17.02 -5.62
CA LEU A 199 0.19 -16.37 -4.35
C LEU A 199 0.72 -14.97 -4.61
N ILE A 200 0.12 -13.98 -3.96
CA ILE A 200 0.46 -12.57 -4.13
C ILE A 200 0.88 -12.02 -2.76
N ASN A 201 2.13 -11.62 -2.65
CA ASN A 201 2.68 -10.96 -1.47
C ASN A 201 2.30 -9.47 -1.52
N GLY A 202 1.38 -9.05 -0.66
CA GLY A 202 0.73 -7.75 -0.70
C GLY A 202 -0.71 -7.84 -1.20
N ASP A 203 -1.27 -6.74 -1.67
CA ASP A 203 -2.63 -6.70 -2.24
C ASP A 203 -2.67 -7.14 -3.71
N VAL A 204 -3.87 -7.33 -4.22
CA VAL A 204 -4.08 -7.82 -5.58
C VAL A 204 -3.82 -6.79 -6.68
N LEU A 205 -3.65 -5.52 -6.33
CA LEU A 205 -3.44 -4.41 -7.28
C LEU A 205 -1.96 -4.01 -7.37
N SER A 206 -1.23 -4.01 -6.25
CA SER A 206 0.16 -3.56 -6.17
C SER A 206 1.14 -4.63 -5.66
N GLY A 207 0.66 -5.80 -5.29
CA GLY A 207 1.48 -6.90 -4.78
C GLY A 207 2.24 -7.64 -5.87
N HIS A 208 3.16 -8.50 -5.44
CA HIS A 208 4.02 -9.28 -6.34
C HIS A 208 3.74 -10.77 -6.20
N LYS A 209 3.81 -11.49 -7.34
CA LYS A 209 3.76 -12.95 -7.33
C LYS A 209 4.91 -13.51 -6.49
N VAL A 210 4.62 -14.51 -5.67
CA VAL A 210 5.60 -15.19 -4.84
C VAL A 210 5.40 -16.70 -4.93
N ASP A 211 6.49 -17.45 -4.86
CA ASP A 211 6.46 -18.90 -4.85
C ASP A 211 6.14 -19.44 -3.44
N SER A 212 5.55 -20.62 -3.37
CA SER A 212 5.17 -21.27 -2.09
C SER A 212 6.33 -21.52 -1.15
N ASN A 213 7.54 -21.67 -1.66
CA ASN A 213 8.79 -21.81 -0.90
C ASN A 213 9.50 -20.49 -0.58
N GLY A 214 8.87 -19.35 -0.95
CA GLY A 214 9.38 -18.01 -0.71
C GLY A 214 9.10 -17.49 0.70
N TYR A 215 9.23 -16.17 0.86
CA TYR A 215 9.04 -15.45 2.12
C TYR A 215 8.13 -14.26 1.90
N LEU A 216 7.39 -13.85 2.95
CA LEU A 216 6.64 -12.61 2.93
C LEU A 216 7.59 -11.40 2.95
N GLY A 217 7.32 -10.45 2.07
CA GLY A 217 8.07 -9.21 1.98
C GLY A 217 8.02 -8.40 3.29
N HIS A 218 9.06 -7.61 3.53
CA HIS A 218 9.25 -6.87 4.77
C HIS A 218 8.08 -5.92 5.10
N TYR A 219 7.49 -5.30 4.10
CA TYR A 219 6.44 -4.28 4.27
C TYR A 219 5.01 -4.82 4.11
N ASN A 220 4.82 -6.11 3.81
CA ASN A 220 3.51 -6.64 3.48
C ASN A 220 2.88 -7.39 4.65
N ASN A 221 1.63 -7.08 4.93
CA ASN A 221 0.82 -7.68 6.01
C ASN A 221 -0.30 -8.59 5.49
N LYS A 222 -0.28 -8.94 4.20
CA LYS A 222 -1.27 -9.83 3.58
C LYS A 222 -0.64 -10.71 2.51
N LEU A 223 -1.18 -11.92 2.42
CA LEU A 223 -0.97 -12.87 1.35
C LEU A 223 -2.31 -13.09 0.66
N CYS A 224 -2.45 -12.57 -0.53
CA CYS A 224 -3.64 -12.76 -1.34
C CYS A 224 -3.48 -13.99 -2.23
N VAL A 225 -4.55 -14.78 -2.33
CA VAL A 225 -4.58 -15.99 -3.16
C VAL A 225 -5.65 -15.83 -4.21
N LEU A 226 -5.26 -15.84 -5.48
CA LEU A 226 -6.18 -15.78 -6.61
C LEU A 226 -6.04 -17.04 -7.47
N LYS A 227 -7.06 -17.33 -8.25
CA LYS A 227 -6.99 -18.33 -9.30
C LYS A 227 -5.99 -17.92 -10.36
N GLU A 228 -5.11 -18.83 -10.79
CA GLU A 228 -4.14 -18.54 -11.86
C GLU A 228 -4.87 -18.38 -13.20
N GLY A 229 -4.58 -17.29 -13.87
CA GLY A 229 -5.20 -16.90 -15.13
C GLY A 229 -4.48 -17.46 -16.34
N ASN A 230 -4.51 -18.78 -16.51
CA ASN A 230 -3.88 -19.47 -17.63
C ASN A 230 -4.90 -19.99 -18.69
N GLN A 231 -6.16 -19.60 -18.56
CA GLN A 231 -7.23 -20.08 -19.45
C GLN A 231 -7.57 -19.05 -20.51
N TYR A 232 -7.39 -19.43 -21.77
CA TYR A 232 -7.85 -18.63 -22.90
C TYR A 232 -9.38 -18.69 -23.01
N ARG A 233 -10.04 -17.53 -23.02
CA ARG A 233 -11.49 -17.40 -23.13
C ARG A 233 -11.86 -16.94 -24.53
N LEU A 234 -12.09 -17.88 -25.44
CA LEU A 234 -12.58 -17.57 -26.78
C LEU A 234 -13.96 -16.89 -26.68
N PHE A 235 -14.13 -15.74 -27.35
CA PHE A 235 -15.36 -14.93 -27.31
C PHE A 235 -15.86 -14.60 -25.87
N GLY A 236 -14.95 -14.32 -24.93
CA GLY A 236 -15.28 -14.03 -23.52
C GLY A 236 -16.25 -12.86 -23.29
N TRP A 237 -16.49 -12.02 -24.31
CA TRP A 237 -17.43 -10.90 -24.31
C TRP A 237 -18.86 -11.26 -24.68
N ILE A 238 -19.12 -12.45 -25.27
CA ILE A 238 -20.46 -12.87 -25.70
C ILE A 238 -21.35 -13.12 -24.47
N PRO A 239 -22.61 -12.60 -24.47
CA PRO A 239 -23.56 -12.86 -23.40
C PRO A 239 -23.86 -14.38 -23.31
N PHE A 240 -24.20 -14.83 -22.10
CA PHE A 240 -24.59 -16.21 -21.77
C PHE A 240 -23.44 -17.24 -21.70
N ILE A 241 -22.25 -16.96 -22.25
CA ILE A 241 -21.12 -17.87 -22.18
C ILE A 241 -20.30 -17.61 -20.90
N ASN A 242 -19.96 -16.36 -20.59
CA ASN A 242 -19.10 -15.96 -19.47
C ASN A 242 -19.74 -14.84 -18.62
N ASN A 243 -20.81 -15.17 -17.90
CA ASN A 243 -21.56 -14.18 -17.11
C ASN A 243 -20.86 -13.75 -15.81
N THR A 244 -19.74 -14.41 -15.45
CA THR A 244 -18.97 -14.14 -14.23
C THR A 244 -17.74 -13.27 -14.46
N VAL A 245 -17.37 -12.97 -15.73
CA VAL A 245 -16.21 -12.14 -16.05
C VAL A 245 -16.45 -10.69 -15.59
N PRO A 246 -15.54 -10.06 -14.83
CA PRO A 246 -15.63 -8.64 -14.51
C PRO A 246 -15.59 -7.78 -15.77
N SER A 247 -16.39 -6.72 -15.81
CA SER A 247 -16.42 -5.78 -16.96
C SER A 247 -16.65 -4.35 -16.44
N ILE A 248 -15.58 -3.59 -16.28
CA ILE A 248 -15.61 -2.20 -15.75
C ILE A 248 -16.37 -1.30 -16.73
N TYR A 249 -16.03 -1.35 -18.01
CA TYR A 249 -16.62 -0.48 -19.04
C TYR A 249 -17.82 -1.10 -19.75
N LYS A 250 -18.43 -2.16 -19.16
CA LYS A 250 -19.57 -2.87 -19.76
C LYS A 250 -19.29 -3.40 -21.17
N THR A 251 -18.05 -3.71 -21.47
CA THR A 251 -17.61 -4.27 -22.76
C THR A 251 -17.95 -5.75 -22.92
N SER A 252 -18.22 -6.46 -21.83
CA SER A 252 -18.86 -7.77 -21.83
C SER A 252 -20.27 -7.64 -21.24
N PHE A 253 -21.17 -8.56 -21.58
CA PHE A 253 -22.55 -8.51 -21.09
C PHE A 253 -22.73 -9.06 -19.67
N SER A 254 -21.67 -9.36 -18.95
CA SER A 254 -21.72 -9.87 -17.57
C SER A 254 -22.38 -8.88 -16.57
N TRP A 255 -22.42 -7.60 -16.91
CA TRP A 255 -23.11 -6.56 -16.11
C TRP A 255 -24.64 -6.74 -16.06
N LEU A 256 -25.23 -7.46 -17.03
CA LEU A 256 -26.65 -7.82 -17.00
C LEU A 256 -26.98 -8.84 -15.90
N PHE A 257 -25.96 -9.50 -15.34
CA PHE A 257 -26.07 -10.57 -14.34
C PHE A 257 -25.42 -10.14 -13.01
N ASN A 258 -25.82 -9.00 -12.49
CA ASN A 258 -25.22 -8.41 -11.27
C ASN A 258 -25.34 -9.29 -10.02
N ASN A 259 -26.27 -10.24 -9.99
CA ASN A 259 -26.50 -11.13 -8.84
C ASN A 259 -25.56 -12.35 -8.81
N LYS A 260 -24.69 -12.52 -9.82
CA LYS A 260 -23.70 -13.60 -9.82
C LYS A 260 -22.39 -13.11 -9.29
N GLU A 261 -21.76 -13.94 -8.44
CA GLU A 261 -20.39 -13.72 -8.03
C GLU A 261 -19.48 -13.62 -9.25
N LYS A 262 -18.56 -12.64 -9.22
CA LYS A 262 -17.59 -12.47 -10.29
C LYS A 262 -16.41 -13.40 -10.04
N ASP A 263 -15.95 -14.07 -11.07
CA ASP A 263 -14.79 -14.94 -11.06
C ASP A 263 -13.54 -14.10 -11.31
N TYR A 264 -12.89 -13.65 -10.23
CA TYR A 264 -11.65 -12.90 -10.30
C TYR A 264 -10.48 -13.88 -10.41
N ASP A 265 -9.76 -13.78 -11.50
CA ASP A 265 -8.53 -14.52 -11.75
C ASP A 265 -7.42 -13.55 -12.21
N THR A 266 -6.24 -14.09 -12.53
CA THR A 266 -5.11 -13.29 -12.99
C THR A 266 -4.99 -13.21 -14.51
N ASN A 267 -6.07 -13.53 -15.27
CA ASN A 267 -6.10 -13.32 -16.71
C ASN A 267 -6.09 -11.83 -17.05
N LEU A 268 -5.29 -11.46 -18.02
CA LEU A 268 -5.23 -10.08 -18.52
C LEU A 268 -6.55 -9.66 -19.21
N ASN A 269 -7.37 -10.62 -19.70
CA ASN A 269 -8.64 -10.40 -20.39
C ASN A 269 -8.54 -9.40 -21.56
N GLY A 270 -7.45 -9.42 -22.28
CA GLY A 270 -7.14 -8.54 -23.41
C GLY A 270 -5.68 -8.65 -23.79
N GLU A 271 -5.28 -7.87 -24.77
CA GLU A 271 -3.90 -7.74 -25.24
C GLU A 271 -3.44 -6.29 -25.07
N GLU A 272 -2.14 -6.09 -25.01
CA GLU A 272 -1.54 -4.75 -25.05
C GLU A 272 -1.97 -4.01 -26.33
N ARG A 273 -2.35 -2.76 -26.16
CA ARG A 273 -2.84 -1.89 -27.24
C ARG A 273 -2.20 -0.53 -27.17
N ALA A 274 -2.34 0.21 -28.27
CA ALA A 274 -1.90 1.59 -28.32
C ALA A 274 -2.50 2.40 -27.16
N PHE A 275 -1.66 3.19 -26.54
CA PHE A 275 -2.01 4.04 -25.41
C PHE A 275 -2.73 5.30 -25.92
N VAL A 276 -4.03 5.37 -25.74
CA VAL A 276 -4.91 6.42 -26.24
C VAL A 276 -5.56 7.19 -25.10
N ALA A 277 -5.72 8.50 -25.28
CA ALA A 277 -6.40 9.36 -24.32
C ALA A 277 -7.90 9.10 -24.31
N THR A 278 -8.42 8.47 -23.28
CA THR A 278 -9.83 8.07 -23.17
C THR A 278 -10.55 8.61 -21.94
N GLY A 279 -9.83 9.19 -20.96
CA GLY A 279 -10.39 9.59 -19.67
C GLY A 279 -10.63 8.41 -18.71
N GLU A 280 -10.22 7.19 -19.09
CA GLU A 280 -10.39 5.98 -18.27
C GLU A 280 -9.58 6.07 -16.98
N MET A 281 -8.35 6.58 -17.07
CA MET A 281 -7.41 6.65 -15.95
C MET A 281 -7.84 7.67 -14.91
N GLU A 282 -8.29 8.83 -15.37
CA GLU A 282 -8.78 9.92 -14.51
C GLU A 282 -10.02 9.48 -13.70
N SER A 283 -10.81 8.55 -14.20
CA SER A 283 -12.01 8.06 -13.52
C SER A 283 -11.73 7.24 -12.26
N VAL A 284 -10.51 6.72 -12.11
CA VAL A 284 -10.08 5.87 -10.99
C VAL A 284 -8.93 6.46 -10.19
N PHE A 285 -8.49 7.68 -10.53
CA PHE A 285 -7.36 8.37 -9.92
C PHE A 285 -7.84 9.66 -9.22
N PRO A 286 -8.11 9.61 -7.91
CA PRO A 286 -8.75 10.71 -7.18
C PRO A 286 -7.73 11.78 -6.71
N MET A 287 -6.83 12.19 -7.58
CA MET A 287 -5.87 13.27 -7.36
C MET A 287 -5.99 14.27 -8.52
N ASP A 288 -5.75 15.54 -8.25
CA ASP A 288 -5.78 16.60 -9.28
C ASP A 288 -4.47 16.59 -10.10
N ILE A 289 -4.20 15.45 -10.70
CA ILE A 289 -3.04 15.16 -11.53
C ILE A 289 -3.55 14.52 -12.82
N TYR A 290 -2.88 14.76 -13.93
CA TYR A 290 -3.18 14.14 -15.23
C TYR A 290 -2.40 12.81 -15.38
N PRO A 291 -2.95 11.66 -14.93
CA PRO A 291 -2.18 10.42 -14.83
C PRO A 291 -1.68 9.94 -16.18
N MET A 292 -2.49 10.08 -17.23
CA MET A 292 -2.08 9.63 -18.57
C MET A 292 -0.93 10.46 -19.14
N GLN A 293 -0.96 11.78 -18.96
CA GLN A 293 0.13 12.66 -19.39
C GLN A 293 1.40 12.36 -18.61
N LEU A 294 1.27 12.17 -17.29
CA LEU A 294 2.39 11.84 -16.43
C LEU A 294 3.05 10.51 -16.84
N ILE A 295 2.25 9.47 -17.12
CA ILE A 295 2.76 8.18 -17.64
C ILE A 295 3.54 8.39 -18.96
N LYS A 296 3.00 9.17 -19.90
CA LYS A 296 3.67 9.44 -21.18
C LYS A 296 5.00 10.15 -21.02
N GLU A 297 5.05 11.18 -20.19
CA GLU A 297 6.30 11.92 -19.93
C GLU A 297 7.30 11.06 -19.15
N SER A 298 6.84 10.16 -18.28
CA SER A 298 7.69 9.16 -17.62
C SER A 298 8.31 8.18 -18.63
N MET A 299 7.57 7.75 -19.64
CA MET A 299 8.08 6.89 -20.72
C MET A 299 9.13 7.60 -21.59
N ILE A 300 8.98 8.91 -21.80
CA ILE A 300 9.90 9.74 -22.60
C ILE A 300 11.13 10.13 -21.78
N GLY A 301 11.01 10.24 -20.45
CA GLY A 301 12.05 10.72 -19.56
C GLY A 301 12.17 12.26 -19.54
N ASP A 302 11.09 13.00 -19.80
CA ASP A 302 11.07 14.47 -19.74
C ASP A 302 10.86 14.92 -18.28
N ILE A 303 11.99 15.16 -17.58
CA ILE A 303 12.00 15.53 -16.15
C ILE A 303 11.17 16.79 -15.89
N GLU A 304 11.37 17.86 -16.69
CA GLU A 304 10.68 19.13 -16.47
C GLU A 304 9.17 18.99 -16.57
N LYS A 305 8.69 18.15 -17.49
CA LYS A 305 7.26 17.89 -17.63
C LYS A 305 6.73 16.97 -16.54
N MET A 306 7.48 15.93 -16.16
CA MET A 306 7.10 15.08 -15.03
C MET A 306 6.92 15.91 -13.75
N GLU A 307 7.85 16.85 -13.47
CA GLU A 307 7.73 17.76 -12.32
C GLU A 307 6.48 18.64 -12.40
N LYS A 308 6.24 19.27 -13.57
CA LYS A 308 5.05 20.11 -13.79
C LYS A 308 3.73 19.35 -13.70
N LEU A 309 3.76 18.04 -13.94
CA LEU A 309 2.61 17.14 -13.86
C LEU A 309 2.44 16.48 -12.49
N GLY A 310 3.30 16.79 -11.50
CA GLY A 310 3.13 16.36 -10.12
C GLY A 310 3.73 14.98 -9.79
N ILE A 311 4.83 14.57 -10.46
CA ILE A 311 5.49 13.27 -10.20
C ILE A 311 5.91 13.10 -8.73
N TYR A 312 6.21 14.18 -8.01
CA TYR A 312 6.65 14.15 -6.62
C TYR A 312 5.54 13.76 -5.63
N GLU A 313 4.28 13.90 -6.02
CA GLU A 313 3.14 13.56 -5.16
C GLU A 313 2.74 12.09 -5.24
N VAL A 314 3.15 11.37 -6.29
CA VAL A 314 2.67 10.03 -6.60
C VAL A 314 3.69 8.94 -6.26
N SER A 315 3.16 7.73 -6.11
CA SER A 315 3.95 6.50 -6.07
C SER A 315 3.31 5.43 -6.95
N PRO A 316 4.04 4.35 -7.25
CA PRO A 316 3.50 3.25 -8.04
C PRO A 316 2.16 2.71 -7.54
N GLU A 317 1.98 2.58 -6.23
CA GLU A 317 0.73 2.04 -5.64
C GLU A 317 -0.53 2.84 -5.99
N ASP A 318 -0.39 4.15 -6.27
CA ASP A 318 -1.51 5.02 -6.62
C ASP A 318 -2.06 4.69 -8.02
N PHE A 319 -1.27 4.00 -8.86
CA PHE A 319 -1.62 3.59 -10.23
C PHE A 319 -2.16 2.16 -10.32
N GLY A 320 -2.32 1.44 -9.21
CA GLY A 320 -2.79 0.05 -9.21
C GLY A 320 -4.19 -0.13 -9.83
N LEU A 321 -5.12 0.81 -9.59
CA LEU A 321 -6.42 0.79 -10.27
C LEU A 321 -6.34 1.15 -11.76
N ILE A 322 -5.38 1.95 -12.15
CA ILE A 322 -5.14 2.28 -13.57
C ILE A 322 -4.70 1.01 -14.31
N ASP A 323 -3.73 0.25 -13.76
CA ASP A 323 -3.31 -1.01 -14.35
C ASP A 323 -4.48 -2.00 -14.50
N TYR A 324 -5.31 -2.10 -13.45
CA TYR A 324 -6.48 -2.99 -13.48
C TYR A 324 -7.54 -2.54 -14.49
N SER A 325 -7.82 -1.23 -14.58
CA SER A 325 -8.91 -0.69 -15.39
C SER A 325 -8.51 -0.39 -16.84
N SER A 326 -7.22 -0.21 -17.14
CA SER A 326 -6.73 0.20 -18.45
C SER A 326 -7.17 -0.77 -19.57
N SER A 327 -7.86 -0.24 -20.57
CA SER A 327 -8.17 -0.98 -21.79
C SER A 327 -6.93 -1.23 -22.66
N SER A 328 -5.88 -0.42 -22.51
CA SER A 328 -4.60 -0.54 -23.22
C SER A 328 -3.64 -1.55 -22.61
N LYS A 329 -3.94 -2.04 -21.38
CA LYS A 329 -3.11 -3.02 -20.65
C LYS A 329 -1.66 -2.58 -20.46
N ILE A 330 -1.45 -1.31 -20.17
CA ILE A 330 -0.14 -0.76 -19.84
C ILE A 330 0.21 -1.10 -18.38
N GLU A 331 1.49 -1.15 -18.08
CA GLU A 331 2.03 -1.32 -16.73
C GLU A 331 2.37 0.05 -16.12
N ALA A 332 1.35 0.83 -15.75
CA ALA A 332 1.50 2.19 -15.26
C ALA A 332 2.37 2.27 -14.00
N GLN A 333 2.20 1.34 -13.05
CA GLN A 333 3.03 1.27 -11.84
C GLN A 333 4.52 1.14 -12.17
N THR A 334 4.86 0.25 -13.12
CA THR A 334 6.25 0.04 -13.56
C THR A 334 6.81 1.31 -14.21
N ILE A 335 6.03 1.96 -15.07
CA ILE A 335 6.45 3.19 -15.77
C ILE A 335 6.69 4.33 -14.76
N ILE A 336 5.80 4.53 -13.81
CA ILE A 336 5.95 5.55 -12.77
C ILE A 336 7.17 5.26 -11.88
N ARG A 337 7.42 4.00 -11.52
CA ARG A 337 8.65 3.64 -10.77
C ARG A 337 9.90 4.01 -11.55
N GLN A 338 9.94 3.71 -12.84
CA GLN A 338 11.07 4.09 -13.71
C GLN A 338 11.24 5.61 -13.81
N GLY A 339 10.15 6.37 -13.93
CA GLY A 339 10.18 7.83 -13.93
C GLY A 339 10.74 8.41 -12.62
N LEU A 340 10.27 7.91 -11.47
CA LEU A 340 10.76 8.32 -10.15
C LEU A 340 12.25 7.97 -9.97
N ASP A 341 12.67 6.76 -10.37
CA ASP A 341 14.06 6.32 -10.28
C ASP A 341 14.97 7.13 -11.21
N TYR A 342 14.46 7.54 -12.37
CA TYR A 342 15.21 8.36 -13.31
C TYR A 342 15.45 9.76 -12.73
N ILE A 343 14.41 10.43 -12.24
CA ILE A 343 14.57 11.74 -11.60
C ILE A 343 15.51 11.65 -10.40
N TYR A 344 15.35 10.63 -9.57
CA TYR A 344 16.21 10.44 -8.39
C TYR A 344 17.69 10.37 -8.74
N LYS A 345 18.04 9.67 -9.82
CA LYS A 345 19.41 9.55 -10.30
C LYS A 345 19.98 10.82 -10.90
N GLU A 346 19.14 11.63 -11.55
CA GLU A 346 19.58 12.87 -12.20
C GLU A 346 19.63 14.07 -11.24
N THR A 347 18.94 13.99 -10.09
CA THR A 347 18.87 15.10 -9.13
C THR A 347 19.72 14.90 -7.87
N GLN A 348 20.35 13.74 -7.70
CA GLN A 348 21.29 13.41 -6.63
C GLN A 348 22.73 13.42 -7.17
#